data_9da7a92364d67e3723dc83f56a7d44b1
#
_entry.id   9da7a92364d67e3723dc83f56a7d44b1
#
_cell.length_a   1.000
_cell.length_b   1.000
_cell.length_c   1.000
_cell.angle_alpha   90.00
_cell.angle_beta   90.00
_cell.angle_gamma   90.00
#
_symmetry.space_group_name_H-M   'P 1'
#
loop_
_entity.id
_entity.type
_entity.pdbx_description
1 polymer ?
#
loop_
_entity_poly.entity_id
_entity_poly.type
_entity_poly.pdbx_seq_one_letter_code
_entity_poly.pdbx_strand_id
1 'polypeptide(L)'
;MQPVVDRLEVEYVAPGALEVRWSFLDVAHPGPVDIAHGPQPVVLDHTHVHTADAAARSFTLTGLGEGPHYVSVGVHGSGTRRVGGERLVRLEGLQNFRDLGGYRVAGGGHTRWGRLFRADSMHKLTTTDHATLEGLGLRGIADLRSDKERETHPNPLERAVQYEVVGRLRSAPGIEPARDLINVDGEEVLRNIYVGSLEHSADLFGALLTSFASEGGLPAVFHCHAGKDRTGIVAALVLLAVGVDRETVLDDYEITRRYRTFENQQDSYANMIKLGMSPEAAAGVLSTPRWAMQEALDAIDGTYGGIEHYLLSYTSLSNGALDALRAALVED
;
A
#
# COMPACT_ATOMS: atom_id res chain seq x y z
N MET A 1 11.47 27.79 -18.05
CA MET A 1 10.90 26.80 -17.11
C MET A 1 12.01 25.83 -16.78
N GLN A 2 12.28 25.55 -15.50
CA GLN A 2 13.31 24.57 -15.15
C GLN A 2 12.78 23.16 -15.51
N PRO A 3 13.65 22.27 -16.03
CA PRO A 3 13.25 20.90 -16.34
C PRO A 3 12.84 20.16 -15.06
N VAL A 4 11.66 19.55 -15.09
CA VAL A 4 11.12 18.76 -13.96
C VAL A 4 11.08 17.30 -14.36
N VAL A 5 11.50 16.42 -13.47
CA VAL A 5 11.37 14.97 -13.64
C VAL A 5 9.88 14.62 -13.65
N ASP A 6 9.38 14.15 -14.80
CA ASP A 6 7.98 13.79 -14.98
C ASP A 6 7.68 12.38 -14.48
N ARG A 7 8.52 11.42 -14.84
CA ARG A 7 8.37 10.02 -14.42
C ARG A 7 9.66 9.54 -13.76
N LEU A 8 9.53 8.85 -12.66
CA LEU A 8 10.62 8.18 -11.94
C LEU A 8 10.17 6.76 -11.58
N GLU A 9 10.91 5.78 -12.06
CA GLU A 9 10.70 4.37 -11.78
C GLU A 9 11.96 3.82 -11.10
N VAL A 10 11.79 3.07 -10.03
CA VAL A 10 12.86 2.41 -9.29
C VAL A 10 12.53 0.94 -9.21
N GLU A 11 13.40 0.11 -9.76
CA GLU A 11 13.18 -1.34 -9.86
C GLU A 11 14.36 -2.09 -9.24
N TYR A 12 14.05 -3.09 -8.42
CA TYR A 12 15.03 -4.02 -7.91
C TYR A 12 15.49 -4.96 -9.02
N VAL A 13 16.80 -5.04 -9.25
CA VAL A 13 17.38 -5.89 -10.31
C VAL A 13 18.23 -7.01 -9.76
N ALA A 14 18.86 -6.84 -8.61
CA ALA A 14 19.65 -7.85 -7.92
C ALA A 14 19.88 -7.47 -6.46
N PRO A 15 20.34 -8.37 -5.57
CA PRO A 15 20.75 -8.01 -4.22
C PRO A 15 21.71 -6.83 -4.20
N GLY A 16 21.34 -5.77 -3.50
CA GLY A 16 22.12 -4.53 -3.41
C GLY A 16 22.17 -3.70 -4.70
N ALA A 17 21.23 -3.91 -5.64
CA ALA A 17 21.18 -3.15 -6.89
C ALA A 17 19.75 -2.74 -7.28
N LEU A 18 19.61 -1.47 -7.65
CA LEU A 18 18.37 -0.87 -8.16
C LEU A 18 18.63 -0.25 -9.53
N GLU A 19 17.72 -0.47 -10.46
CA GLU A 19 17.67 0.30 -11.70
C GLU A 19 16.73 1.49 -11.51
N VAL A 20 17.25 2.68 -11.78
CA VAL A 20 16.55 3.97 -11.69
C VAL A 20 16.32 4.46 -13.09
N ARG A 21 15.06 4.66 -13.51
CA ARG A 21 14.68 5.20 -14.83
C ARG A 21 13.90 6.48 -14.65
N TRP A 22 14.12 7.47 -15.51
CA TRP A 22 13.43 8.76 -15.45
C TRP A 22 13.12 9.34 -16.83
N SER A 23 12.12 10.21 -16.86
CA SER A 23 11.84 11.08 -17.98
C SER A 23 11.56 12.51 -17.53
N PHE A 24 11.68 13.46 -18.43
CA PHE A 24 11.38 14.87 -18.20
C PHE A 24 10.18 15.29 -19.04
N LEU A 25 9.38 16.21 -18.50
CA LEU A 25 8.30 16.83 -19.24
C LEU A 25 8.89 17.84 -20.24
N ASP A 26 8.53 17.70 -21.51
CA ASP A 26 8.84 18.65 -22.62
C ASP A 26 10.31 19.04 -22.83
N VAL A 27 11.27 18.32 -22.29
CA VAL A 27 12.70 18.62 -22.43
C VAL A 27 13.50 17.39 -22.84
N ALA A 28 14.12 17.48 -24.03
CA ALA A 28 14.93 16.37 -24.55
C ALA A 28 16.30 16.25 -23.86
N HIS A 29 16.91 17.36 -23.46
CA HIS A 29 18.25 17.41 -22.84
C HIS A 29 18.30 18.44 -21.72
N PRO A 30 17.91 18.04 -20.48
CA PRO A 30 17.81 18.95 -19.34
C PRO A 30 19.17 19.33 -18.71
N GLY A 31 20.27 18.75 -19.13
CA GLY A 31 21.57 18.80 -18.49
C GLY A 31 21.90 17.54 -17.68
N PRO A 32 23.04 17.47 -16.99
CA PRO A 32 23.41 16.39 -16.12
C PRO A 32 22.34 16.18 -15.04
N VAL A 33 22.18 14.92 -14.60
CA VAL A 33 21.15 14.52 -13.65
C VAL A 33 21.80 13.97 -12.39
N ASP A 34 21.44 14.51 -11.24
CA ASP A 34 21.87 14.02 -9.93
C ASP A 34 20.91 12.96 -9.41
N ILE A 35 21.49 11.86 -8.93
CA ILE A 35 20.79 10.74 -8.32
C ILE A 35 21.36 10.56 -6.92
N ALA A 36 20.53 10.72 -5.89
CA ALA A 36 20.89 10.42 -4.51
C ALA A 36 19.99 9.31 -3.98
N HIS A 37 20.43 8.56 -2.97
CA HIS A 37 19.63 7.50 -2.36
C HIS A 37 19.75 7.51 -0.84
N GLY A 38 18.83 6.83 -0.15
CA GLY A 38 18.83 6.70 1.31
C GLY A 38 17.70 5.79 1.81
N PRO A 39 17.73 5.42 3.10
CA PRO A 39 16.75 4.52 3.69
C PRO A 39 15.38 5.17 3.94
N GLN A 40 15.30 6.48 3.85
CA GLN A 40 14.06 7.25 4.02
C GLN A 40 13.92 8.29 2.93
N PRO A 41 12.69 8.60 2.46
CA PRO A 41 12.49 9.55 1.36
C PRO A 41 12.84 11.00 1.75
N VAL A 42 12.85 11.32 3.03
CA VAL A 42 13.13 12.67 3.56
C VAL A 42 14.61 12.86 3.88
N VAL A 43 15.30 11.79 4.26
CA VAL A 43 16.72 11.80 4.62
C VAL A 43 17.50 11.04 3.57
N LEU A 44 17.59 11.64 2.37
CA LEU A 44 18.41 11.11 1.30
C LEU A 44 19.85 11.53 1.53
N ASP A 45 20.76 10.60 1.39
CA ASP A 45 22.20 10.89 1.55
C ASP A 45 22.70 11.71 0.37
N HIS A 46 22.64 13.02 0.51
CA HIS A 46 23.16 13.95 -0.49
C HIS A 46 24.70 14.00 -0.55
N THR A 47 25.40 13.29 0.31
CA THR A 47 26.87 13.16 0.24
C THR A 47 27.30 12.10 -0.78
N HIS A 48 26.41 11.15 -1.11
CA HIS A 48 26.60 10.14 -2.13
C HIS A 48 25.69 10.42 -3.33
N VAL A 49 26.05 11.45 -4.10
CA VAL A 49 25.32 11.82 -5.31
C VAL A 49 26.06 11.28 -6.53
N HIS A 50 25.36 10.48 -7.32
CA HIS A 50 25.81 10.07 -8.65
C HIS A 50 25.29 11.06 -9.65
N THR A 51 26.16 11.51 -10.58
CA THR A 51 25.76 12.39 -11.65
C THR A 51 25.77 11.63 -12.97
N ALA A 52 24.61 11.50 -13.59
CA ALA A 52 24.44 10.89 -14.90
C ALA A 52 24.54 11.94 -16.00
N ASP A 53 24.94 11.49 -17.21
CA ASP A 53 24.97 12.33 -18.39
C ASP A 53 23.59 12.88 -18.75
N ALA A 54 23.54 14.05 -19.38
CA ALA A 54 22.30 14.70 -19.79
C ALA A 54 21.43 13.85 -20.73
N ALA A 55 22.05 12.95 -21.52
CA ALA A 55 21.33 12.02 -22.38
C ALA A 55 20.86 10.74 -21.68
N ALA A 56 21.38 10.43 -20.50
CA ALA A 56 21.00 9.24 -19.76
C ALA A 56 19.52 9.30 -19.34
N ARG A 57 18.86 8.15 -19.38
CA ARG A 57 17.48 7.95 -18.93
C ARG A 57 17.37 6.86 -17.87
N SER A 58 18.49 6.24 -17.55
CA SER A 58 18.59 5.25 -16.47
C SER A 58 19.97 5.30 -15.82
N PHE A 59 20.02 4.77 -14.61
CA PHE A 59 21.23 4.55 -13.83
C PHE A 59 21.05 3.35 -12.92
N THR A 60 22.07 2.50 -12.80
CA THR A 60 22.04 1.39 -11.87
C THR A 60 22.82 1.75 -10.61
N LEU A 61 22.12 1.87 -9.50
CA LEU A 61 22.72 1.95 -8.17
C LEU A 61 23.16 0.56 -7.74
N THR A 62 24.37 0.42 -7.22
CA THR A 62 24.92 -0.85 -6.72
C THR A 62 25.60 -0.67 -5.36
N GLY A 63 25.84 -1.77 -4.66
CA GLY A 63 26.46 -1.73 -3.33
C GLY A 63 25.52 -1.23 -2.23
N LEU A 64 24.20 -1.28 -2.48
CA LEU A 64 23.18 -0.94 -1.51
C LEU A 64 23.13 -2.00 -0.41
N GLY A 65 22.98 -1.57 0.84
CA GLY A 65 22.74 -2.44 1.99
C GLY A 65 21.37 -3.11 1.97
N GLU A 66 21.03 -3.79 3.04
CA GLU A 66 19.67 -4.29 3.26
C GLU A 66 18.74 -3.15 3.70
N GLY A 67 17.45 -3.30 3.41
CA GLY A 67 16.39 -2.37 3.82
C GLY A 67 15.74 -1.64 2.65
N PRO A 68 14.80 -0.74 2.95
CA PRO A 68 14.14 0.07 1.94
C PRO A 68 15.12 1.11 1.37
N HIS A 69 15.04 1.33 0.07
CA HIS A 69 15.83 2.32 -0.61
C HIS A 69 14.94 3.29 -1.37
N TYR A 70 15.06 4.56 -0.99
CA TYR A 70 14.44 5.67 -1.72
C TYR A 70 15.50 6.39 -2.54
N VAL A 71 15.10 6.90 -3.68
CA VAL A 71 15.99 7.55 -4.65
C VAL A 71 15.42 8.92 -4.98
N SER A 72 16.25 9.94 -5.02
CA SER A 72 15.86 11.23 -5.56
C SER A 72 16.59 11.48 -6.87
N VAL A 73 15.88 11.98 -7.86
CA VAL A 73 16.41 12.36 -9.18
C VAL A 73 16.06 13.80 -9.46
N GLY A 74 17.03 14.58 -9.90
CA GLY A 74 16.82 15.98 -10.29
C GLY A 74 17.92 16.48 -11.20
N VAL A 75 17.66 17.55 -11.93
CA VAL A 75 18.69 18.20 -12.77
C VAL A 75 19.74 18.84 -11.88
N HIS A 76 21.00 18.65 -12.24
CA HIS A 76 22.13 19.19 -11.49
C HIS A 76 21.99 20.69 -11.26
N GLY A 77 22.07 21.11 -9.99
CA GLY A 77 21.93 22.51 -9.58
C GLY A 77 20.50 23.09 -9.63
N SER A 78 19.47 22.31 -9.97
CA SER A 78 18.09 22.84 -10.09
C SER A 78 17.37 23.03 -8.75
N GLY A 79 17.81 22.38 -7.69
CA GLY A 79 17.08 22.36 -6.40
C GLY A 79 15.76 21.57 -6.40
N THR A 80 15.24 21.22 -7.57
CA THR A 80 14.00 20.44 -7.71
C THR A 80 14.35 18.97 -7.94
N ARG A 81 13.82 18.11 -7.08
CA ARG A 81 14.06 16.66 -7.16
C ARG A 81 12.74 15.90 -7.05
N ARG A 82 12.66 14.77 -7.73
CA ARG A 82 11.59 13.81 -7.56
C ARG A 82 12.09 12.62 -6.77
N VAL A 83 11.29 12.19 -5.80
CA VAL A 83 11.56 11.01 -5.00
C VAL A 83 10.79 9.80 -5.54
N GLY A 84 11.46 8.66 -5.57
CA GLY A 84 10.89 7.35 -5.90
C GLY A 84 11.50 6.29 -5.00
N GLY A 85 11.00 5.07 -5.09
CA GLY A 85 11.54 3.95 -4.33
C GLY A 85 11.06 2.62 -4.87
N GLU A 86 11.69 1.53 -4.42
CA GLU A 86 11.11 0.22 -4.60
C GLU A 86 9.86 0.13 -3.72
N ARG A 87 8.73 -0.19 -4.34
CA ARG A 87 7.45 -0.26 -3.61
C ARG A 87 7.43 -1.36 -2.56
N LEU A 88 7.99 -2.53 -2.87
CA LEU A 88 8.11 -3.63 -1.93
C LEU A 88 9.22 -3.36 -0.92
N VAL A 89 8.88 -3.29 0.35
CA VAL A 89 9.86 -3.37 1.45
C VAL A 89 10.13 -4.84 1.71
N ARG A 90 11.36 -5.29 1.45
CA ARG A 90 11.74 -6.70 1.61
C ARG A 90 11.92 -7.03 3.07
N LEU A 91 11.11 -7.96 3.55
CA LEU A 91 11.13 -8.50 4.90
C LEU A 91 11.19 -10.03 4.83
N GLU A 92 11.84 -10.66 5.80
CA GLU A 92 11.97 -12.14 5.84
C GLU A 92 10.63 -12.81 6.17
N GLY A 93 9.87 -12.22 7.09
CA GLY A 93 8.62 -12.78 7.60
C GLY A 93 7.37 -12.35 6.83
N LEU A 94 7.45 -11.32 5.98
CA LEU A 94 6.32 -10.77 5.21
C LEU A 94 6.61 -10.79 3.72
N GLN A 95 5.55 -10.93 2.93
CA GLN A 95 5.67 -11.03 1.48
C GLN A 95 5.04 -9.86 0.73
N ASN A 96 4.13 -9.13 1.38
CA ASN A 96 3.29 -8.13 0.73
C ASN A 96 3.36 -6.76 1.43
N PHE A 97 4.47 -6.49 2.14
CA PHE A 97 4.70 -5.18 2.77
C PHE A 97 5.16 -4.18 1.72
N ARG A 98 4.36 -3.14 1.46
CA ARG A 98 4.67 -2.16 0.42
C ARG A 98 4.19 -0.75 0.72
N ASP A 99 4.91 0.20 0.14
CA ASP A 99 4.64 1.64 0.22
C ASP A 99 3.52 2.05 -0.75
N LEU A 100 2.65 2.95 -0.35
CA LEU A 100 1.59 3.56 -1.18
C LEU A 100 2.00 4.92 -1.77
N GLY A 101 3.29 5.26 -1.70
CA GLY A 101 3.83 6.48 -2.30
C GLY A 101 3.97 6.41 -3.83
N GLY A 102 4.16 7.58 -4.45
CA GLY A 102 4.50 7.73 -5.86
C GLY A 102 3.37 7.59 -6.87
N TYR A 103 2.11 7.42 -6.44
CA TYR A 103 0.97 7.44 -7.35
C TYR A 103 0.58 8.87 -7.71
N ARG A 104 0.32 9.13 -9.00
CA ARG A 104 -0.17 10.43 -9.46
C ARG A 104 -1.54 10.73 -8.88
N VAL A 105 -1.79 12.00 -8.55
CA VAL A 105 -3.10 12.45 -8.06
C VAL A 105 -3.73 13.46 -9.03
N ALA A 106 -5.04 13.52 -9.03
CA ALA A 106 -5.79 14.50 -9.79
C ALA A 106 -5.39 15.92 -9.34
N GLY A 107 -5.18 16.82 -10.30
CA GLY A 107 -4.72 18.18 -10.00
C GLY A 107 -3.20 18.35 -9.97
N GLY A 108 -2.45 17.28 -10.11
CA GLY A 108 -0.98 17.26 -10.09
C GLY A 108 -0.40 16.75 -8.77
N GLY A 109 0.90 16.45 -8.77
CA GLY A 109 1.57 15.87 -7.62
C GLY A 109 1.41 14.34 -7.51
N HIS A 110 1.84 13.80 -6.38
CA HIS A 110 1.93 12.36 -6.15
C HIS A 110 1.68 12.04 -4.68
N THR A 111 1.28 10.81 -4.40
CA THR A 111 1.28 10.31 -3.01
C THR A 111 2.70 10.26 -2.47
N ARG A 112 2.90 10.73 -1.25
CA ARG A 112 4.22 10.79 -0.59
C ARG A 112 4.75 9.41 -0.26
N TRP A 113 5.99 9.15 -0.63
CA TRP A 113 6.72 7.96 -0.21
C TRP A 113 7.00 7.94 1.29
N GLY A 114 7.08 6.73 1.86
CA GLY A 114 7.45 6.53 3.26
C GLY A 114 6.40 7.01 4.27
N ARG A 115 5.17 7.25 3.85
CA ARG A 115 4.11 7.74 4.75
C ARG A 115 3.11 6.68 5.11
N LEU A 116 2.62 5.93 4.16
CA LEU A 116 1.58 4.94 4.38
C LEU A 116 1.94 3.62 3.68
N PHE A 117 1.92 2.56 4.44
CA PHE A 117 2.26 1.21 4.00
C PHE A 117 1.08 0.27 4.15
N ARG A 118 1.04 -0.74 3.31
CA ARG A 118 0.11 -1.87 3.44
C ARG A 118 0.88 -3.17 3.54
N ALA A 119 0.34 -4.16 4.28
CA ALA A 119 1.04 -5.42 4.51
C ALA A 119 0.10 -6.63 4.65
N ASP A 120 0.68 -7.82 4.58
CA ASP A 120 0.14 -9.06 5.13
C ASP A 120 0.42 -9.17 6.64
N SER A 121 0.02 -10.29 7.25
CA SER A 121 0.07 -10.46 8.70
C SER A 121 1.49 -10.43 9.24
N MET A 122 1.70 -9.60 10.25
CA MET A 122 3.01 -9.32 10.85
C MET A 122 3.45 -10.36 11.89
N HIS A 123 2.70 -11.45 12.08
CA HIS A 123 2.99 -12.45 13.12
C HIS A 123 4.29 -13.25 12.90
N LYS A 124 4.89 -13.19 11.70
CA LYS A 124 6.14 -13.87 11.35
C LYS A 124 7.35 -12.94 11.30
N LEU A 125 7.23 -11.71 11.78
CA LEU A 125 8.36 -10.79 11.81
C LEU A 125 9.57 -11.39 12.53
N THR A 126 10.73 -11.26 11.90
CA THR A 126 12.02 -11.65 12.48
C THR A 126 12.69 -10.47 13.19
N THR A 127 13.80 -10.72 13.88
CA THR A 127 14.60 -9.64 14.48
C THR A 127 15.16 -8.69 13.43
N THR A 128 15.56 -9.21 12.27
CA THR A 128 16.01 -8.40 11.12
C THR A 128 14.90 -7.50 10.61
N ASP A 129 13.68 -8.03 10.50
CA ASP A 129 12.51 -7.26 10.07
C ASP A 129 12.20 -6.11 11.03
N HIS A 130 12.32 -6.33 12.34
CA HIS A 130 12.14 -5.27 13.34
C HIS A 130 13.07 -4.09 13.10
N ALA A 131 14.36 -4.34 12.84
CA ALA A 131 15.32 -3.27 12.55
C ALA A 131 14.93 -2.50 11.28
N THR A 132 14.45 -3.19 10.25
CA THR A 132 13.95 -2.55 9.02
C THR A 132 12.74 -1.66 9.30
N LEU A 133 11.77 -2.15 10.09
CA LEU A 133 10.57 -1.38 10.45
C LEU A 133 10.89 -0.16 11.33
N GLU A 134 11.86 -0.28 12.24
CA GLU A 134 12.37 0.86 13.01
C GLU A 134 12.98 1.92 12.09
N GLY A 135 13.75 1.47 11.08
CA GLY A 135 14.33 2.35 10.04
C GLY A 135 13.28 3.12 9.23
N LEU A 136 12.07 2.56 9.03
CA LEU A 136 10.95 3.26 8.39
C LEU A 136 10.33 4.34 9.29
N GLY A 137 10.65 4.36 10.59
CA GLY A 137 10.10 5.32 11.54
C GLY A 137 8.59 5.19 11.74
N LEU A 138 8.06 3.97 11.62
CA LEU A 138 6.63 3.72 11.79
C LEU A 138 6.15 4.23 13.15
N ARG A 139 5.04 4.94 13.13
CA ARG A 139 4.36 5.46 14.32
C ARG A 139 3.08 4.70 14.61
N GLY A 140 2.59 3.93 13.64
CA GLY A 140 1.36 3.23 13.82
C GLY A 140 1.17 1.97 12.98
N ILE A 141 0.41 1.02 13.57
CA ILE A 141 0.04 -0.24 12.95
C ILE A 141 -1.46 -0.43 13.13
N ALA A 142 -2.20 -0.43 12.02
CA ALA A 142 -3.62 -0.73 12.03
C ALA A 142 -3.85 -2.20 11.65
N ASP A 143 -4.19 -3.02 12.63
CA ASP A 143 -4.48 -4.44 12.45
C ASP A 143 -5.96 -4.67 12.15
N LEU A 144 -6.29 -4.95 10.89
CA LEU A 144 -7.64 -5.16 10.39
C LEU A 144 -8.16 -6.59 10.65
N ARG A 145 -7.41 -7.42 11.33
CA ARG A 145 -7.78 -8.82 11.61
C ARG A 145 -8.85 -8.92 12.69
N SER A 146 -9.60 -10.01 12.67
CA SER A 146 -10.51 -10.36 13.75
C SER A 146 -9.76 -10.66 15.04
N ASP A 147 -10.46 -10.60 16.19
CA ASP A 147 -9.86 -10.93 17.49
C ASP A 147 -9.29 -12.35 17.50
N LYS A 148 -10.03 -13.30 16.92
CA LYS A 148 -9.58 -14.68 16.82
C LYS A 148 -8.29 -14.83 16.01
N GLU A 149 -8.15 -14.09 14.89
CA GLU A 149 -6.90 -14.08 14.11
C GLU A 149 -5.75 -13.49 14.92
N ARG A 150 -5.99 -12.42 15.68
CA ARG A 150 -4.99 -11.75 16.53
C ARG A 150 -4.57 -12.61 17.72
N GLU A 151 -5.52 -13.27 18.38
CA GLU A 151 -5.25 -14.19 19.48
C GLU A 151 -4.46 -15.42 19.02
N THR A 152 -4.79 -15.95 17.83
CA THR A 152 -4.12 -17.13 17.27
C THR A 152 -2.72 -16.81 16.75
N HIS A 153 -2.55 -15.62 16.17
CA HIS A 153 -1.31 -15.17 15.53
C HIS A 153 -1.00 -13.73 15.96
N PRO A 154 -0.59 -13.50 17.21
CA PRO A 154 -0.28 -12.16 17.69
C PRO A 154 0.89 -11.54 16.92
N ASN A 155 0.85 -10.23 16.72
CA ASN A 155 2.00 -9.50 16.17
C ASN A 155 3.09 -9.43 17.25
N PRO A 156 4.35 -9.80 16.98
CA PRO A 156 5.43 -9.81 17.96
C PRO A 156 6.02 -8.41 18.24
N LEU A 157 5.21 -7.36 18.16
CA LEU A 157 5.62 -5.97 18.26
C LEU A 157 5.37 -5.45 19.68
N GLU A 158 6.24 -5.79 20.63
CA GLU A 158 6.10 -5.37 22.03
C GLU A 158 6.30 -3.87 22.29
N ARG A 159 6.82 -3.10 21.32
CA ARG A 159 7.22 -1.68 21.49
C ARG A 159 6.90 -0.75 20.33
N ALA A 160 6.39 -1.19 19.20
CA ALA A 160 5.92 -0.27 18.18
C ALA A 160 4.71 0.48 18.74
N VAL A 161 4.69 1.78 18.56
CA VAL A 161 3.55 2.63 18.93
C VAL A 161 2.29 1.97 18.41
N GLN A 162 1.55 1.32 19.31
CA GLN A 162 0.28 0.73 18.97
C GLN A 162 -0.68 1.87 18.71
N TYR A 163 -1.08 2.05 17.46
CA TYR A 163 -2.41 2.60 17.28
C TYR A 163 -3.36 1.63 17.96
N GLU A 164 -4.21 2.17 18.76
CA GLU A 164 -5.41 1.48 19.19
C GLU A 164 -6.01 0.85 17.93
N VAL A 165 -6.14 -0.47 17.93
CA VAL A 165 -6.70 -1.22 16.80
C VAL A 165 -8.06 -0.64 16.51
N VAL A 166 -8.14 0.22 15.50
CA VAL A 166 -9.38 0.83 15.09
C VAL A 166 -10.23 -0.23 14.44
N GLY A 167 -10.99 -0.94 15.27
CA GLY A 167 -12.10 -1.78 14.90
C GLY A 167 -11.83 -2.94 13.93
N ARG A 168 -12.82 -3.81 13.85
CA ARG A 168 -12.85 -4.98 12.98
C ARG A 168 -13.50 -4.62 11.66
N LEU A 169 -12.87 -4.91 10.53
CA LEU A 169 -13.60 -4.98 9.28
C LEU A 169 -14.67 -6.08 9.42
N ARG A 170 -15.92 -5.68 9.42
CA ARG A 170 -17.05 -6.60 9.46
C ARG A 170 -17.39 -6.98 8.03
N SER A 171 -17.36 -8.27 7.76
CA SER A 171 -18.02 -8.82 6.56
C SER A 171 -19.55 -8.68 6.72
N ALA A 172 -20.28 -8.73 5.60
CA ALA A 172 -21.73 -8.74 5.65
C ALA A 172 -22.25 -9.80 6.63
N PRO A 173 -23.34 -9.53 7.38
CA PRO A 173 -23.97 -10.52 8.23
C PRO A 173 -24.33 -11.78 7.42
N GLY A 174 -23.90 -12.95 7.88
CA GLY A 174 -24.17 -14.24 7.21
C GLY A 174 -22.95 -14.97 6.69
N ILE A 175 -21.76 -14.34 6.65
CA ILE A 175 -20.50 -15.05 6.38
C ILE A 175 -19.80 -15.31 7.72
N GLU A 176 -20.30 -16.28 8.47
CA GLU A 176 -19.55 -16.89 9.57
C GLU A 176 -18.39 -17.70 8.97
N PRO A 177 -17.16 -17.60 9.54
CA PRO A 177 -16.01 -18.26 8.96
C PRO A 177 -16.23 -19.79 8.94
N ALA A 178 -16.02 -20.36 7.79
CA ALA A 178 -15.78 -21.77 7.51
C ALA A 178 -16.95 -22.77 7.46
N ARG A 179 -18.10 -22.56 8.09
CA ARG A 179 -19.20 -23.53 8.02
C ARG A 179 -20.09 -23.36 6.80
N ASP A 180 -20.20 -22.11 6.30
CA ASP A 180 -21.10 -21.80 5.19
C ASP A 180 -20.38 -21.79 3.84
N LEU A 181 -19.04 -21.95 3.83
CA LEU A 181 -18.21 -21.93 2.61
C LEU A 181 -18.26 -23.25 1.81
N ILE A 182 -18.91 -24.29 2.33
CA ILE A 182 -18.90 -25.64 1.69
C ILE A 182 -19.71 -25.68 0.41
N ASN A 183 -20.68 -24.78 0.21
CA ASN A 183 -21.56 -24.73 -0.95
C ASN A 183 -21.72 -23.33 -1.56
N VAL A 184 -20.85 -22.38 -1.20
CA VAL A 184 -20.98 -20.99 -1.67
C VAL A 184 -20.12 -20.77 -2.91
N ASP A 185 -20.66 -20.04 -3.87
CA ASP A 185 -19.92 -19.54 -5.01
C ASP A 185 -18.80 -18.62 -4.50
N GLY A 186 -17.55 -18.96 -4.82
CA GLY A 186 -16.39 -18.17 -4.40
C GLY A 186 -16.43 -16.71 -4.87
N GLU A 187 -17.11 -16.43 -5.98
CA GLU A 187 -17.34 -15.08 -6.47
C GLU A 187 -18.32 -14.31 -5.58
N GLU A 188 -19.40 -14.96 -5.15
CA GLU A 188 -20.36 -14.35 -4.23
C GLU A 188 -19.73 -14.01 -2.88
N VAL A 189 -18.86 -14.91 -2.36
CA VAL A 189 -18.08 -14.64 -1.14
C VAL A 189 -17.22 -13.40 -1.31
N LEU A 190 -16.47 -13.32 -2.40
CA LEU A 190 -15.61 -12.15 -2.64
C LEU A 190 -16.44 -10.88 -2.80
N ARG A 191 -17.53 -10.90 -3.56
CA ARG A 191 -18.44 -9.75 -3.73
C ARG A 191 -18.94 -9.25 -2.38
N ASN A 192 -19.39 -10.15 -1.51
CA ASN A 192 -19.87 -9.82 -0.17
C ASN A 192 -18.76 -9.26 0.73
N ILE A 193 -17.52 -9.75 0.59
CA ILE A 193 -16.38 -9.17 1.31
C ILE A 193 -16.14 -7.73 0.84
N TYR A 194 -16.11 -7.46 -0.45
CA TYR A 194 -15.72 -6.16 -1.00
C TYR A 194 -16.86 -5.15 -0.90
N VAL A 195 -18.01 -5.44 -1.46
CA VAL A 195 -19.16 -4.53 -1.45
C VAL A 195 -19.79 -4.44 -0.06
N GLY A 196 -19.99 -5.58 0.61
CA GLY A 196 -20.56 -5.60 1.96
C GLY A 196 -19.69 -4.89 3.00
N SER A 197 -18.39 -4.86 2.83
CA SER A 197 -17.51 -4.10 3.73
C SER A 197 -17.75 -2.59 3.67
N LEU A 198 -18.14 -2.04 2.53
CA LEU A 198 -18.45 -0.61 2.40
C LEU A 198 -19.62 -0.20 3.32
N GLU A 199 -20.62 -1.07 3.46
CA GLU A 199 -21.77 -0.81 4.33
C GLU A 199 -21.45 -1.11 5.79
N HIS A 200 -20.90 -2.29 6.07
CA HIS A 200 -20.79 -2.80 7.45
C HIS A 200 -19.53 -2.35 8.20
N SER A 201 -18.56 -1.74 7.49
CA SER A 201 -17.31 -1.24 8.08
C SER A 201 -17.09 0.25 7.87
N ALA A 202 -18.11 1.00 7.49
CA ALA A 202 -18.01 2.43 7.19
C ALA A 202 -17.42 3.24 8.36
N ASP A 203 -17.88 2.99 9.60
CA ASP A 203 -17.34 3.65 10.80
C ASP A 203 -15.86 3.37 11.02
N LEU A 204 -15.43 2.14 10.76
CA LEU A 204 -14.04 1.74 10.83
C LEU A 204 -13.19 2.50 9.79
N PHE A 205 -13.67 2.63 8.57
CA PHE A 205 -12.96 3.36 7.53
C PHE A 205 -12.79 4.83 7.90
N GLY A 206 -13.86 5.49 8.38
CA GLY A 206 -13.80 6.87 8.85
C GLY A 206 -12.81 7.07 9.99
N ALA A 207 -12.84 6.19 11.00
CA ALA A 207 -11.92 6.24 12.12
C ALA A 207 -10.46 6.01 11.69
N LEU A 208 -10.23 5.07 10.78
CA LEU A 208 -8.89 4.73 10.26
C LEU A 208 -8.28 5.91 9.48
N LEU A 209 -9.04 6.50 8.55
CA LEU A 209 -8.60 7.64 7.77
C LEU A 209 -8.36 8.86 8.67
N THR A 210 -9.20 9.08 9.68
CA THR A 210 -9.00 10.13 10.69
C THR A 210 -7.71 9.90 11.48
N SER A 211 -7.40 8.66 11.85
CA SER A 211 -6.16 8.29 12.53
C SER A 211 -4.93 8.63 11.67
N PHE A 212 -4.94 8.29 10.38
CA PHE A 212 -3.85 8.65 9.46
C PHE A 212 -3.71 10.16 9.24
N ALA A 213 -4.82 10.90 9.31
CA ALA A 213 -4.83 12.35 9.19
C ALA A 213 -4.35 13.09 10.45
N SER A 214 -4.33 12.41 11.59
CA SER A 214 -3.99 13.01 12.89
C SER A 214 -2.51 13.37 12.98
N GLU A 215 -2.18 14.36 13.82
CA GLU A 215 -0.79 14.69 14.14
C GLU A 215 -0.10 13.46 14.76
N GLY A 216 1.05 13.09 14.19
CA GLY A 216 1.76 11.87 14.60
C GLY A 216 1.16 10.58 14.06
N GLY A 217 0.09 10.63 13.27
CA GLY A 217 -0.57 9.48 12.65
C GLY A 217 0.25 8.75 11.58
N LEU A 218 1.25 9.39 11.03
CA LEU A 218 2.11 8.85 9.97
C LEU A 218 3.59 8.99 10.34
N PRO A 219 4.49 8.13 9.85
CA PRO A 219 4.25 6.97 8.98
C PRO A 219 3.48 5.82 9.65
N ALA A 220 2.61 5.15 8.87
CA ALA A 220 1.80 4.06 9.38
C ALA A 220 1.74 2.87 8.42
N VAL A 221 1.45 1.69 8.96
CA VAL A 221 1.11 0.50 8.18
C VAL A 221 -0.26 -0.03 8.59
N PHE A 222 -1.04 -0.49 7.63
CA PHE A 222 -2.26 -1.24 7.88
C PHE A 222 -2.19 -2.61 7.22
N HIS A 223 -2.70 -3.61 7.91
CA HIS A 223 -2.60 -4.99 7.45
C HIS A 223 -3.80 -5.84 7.84
N CYS A 224 -3.98 -6.96 7.13
CA CYS A 224 -4.87 -8.03 7.55
C CYS A 224 -4.10 -9.36 7.60
N HIS A 225 -4.73 -10.48 7.25
CA HIS A 225 -4.04 -11.76 7.20
C HIS A 225 -3.20 -11.90 5.92
N ALA A 226 -3.81 -11.77 4.75
CA ALA A 226 -3.13 -11.89 3.46
C ALA A 226 -2.63 -10.55 2.88
N GLY A 227 -3.00 -9.41 3.46
CA GLY A 227 -2.72 -8.09 2.90
C GLY A 227 -3.44 -7.83 1.58
N LYS A 228 -4.52 -8.56 1.30
CA LYS A 228 -5.23 -8.57 0.01
C LYS A 228 -6.59 -7.88 0.11
N ASP A 229 -7.60 -8.53 0.68
CA ASP A 229 -9.00 -8.08 0.63
C ASP A 229 -9.27 -6.86 1.53
N ARG A 230 -9.29 -7.04 2.85
CA ARG A 230 -9.50 -5.96 3.82
C ARG A 230 -8.50 -4.82 3.65
N THR A 231 -7.24 -5.17 3.49
CA THR A 231 -6.15 -4.23 3.22
C THR A 231 -6.32 -3.56 1.85
N GLY A 232 -6.79 -4.29 0.84
CA GLY A 232 -7.07 -3.75 -0.49
C GLY A 232 -8.16 -2.68 -0.48
N ILE A 233 -9.25 -2.92 0.23
CA ILE A 233 -10.35 -1.95 0.36
C ILE A 233 -9.86 -0.66 1.04
N VAL A 234 -9.14 -0.77 2.17
CA VAL A 234 -8.57 0.41 2.85
C VAL A 234 -7.61 1.16 1.94
N ALA A 235 -6.73 0.46 1.22
CA ALA A 235 -5.82 1.10 0.26
C ALA A 235 -6.59 1.84 -0.84
N ALA A 236 -7.63 1.22 -1.40
CA ALA A 236 -8.47 1.85 -2.42
C ALA A 236 -9.15 3.12 -1.90
N LEU A 237 -9.75 3.07 -0.71
CA LEU A 237 -10.41 4.23 -0.10
C LEU A 237 -9.43 5.39 0.14
N VAL A 238 -8.23 5.10 0.69
CA VAL A 238 -7.21 6.13 0.90
C VAL A 238 -6.73 6.72 -0.42
N LEU A 239 -6.36 5.88 -1.39
CA LEU A 239 -5.82 6.35 -2.67
C LEU A 239 -6.86 7.19 -3.44
N LEU A 240 -8.13 6.76 -3.49
CA LEU A 240 -9.20 7.55 -4.09
C LEU A 240 -9.44 8.86 -3.32
N ALA A 241 -9.42 8.83 -1.98
CA ALA A 241 -9.63 10.01 -1.14
C ALA A 241 -8.61 11.12 -1.40
N VAL A 242 -7.37 10.73 -1.73
CA VAL A 242 -6.29 11.68 -2.06
C VAL A 242 -6.20 12.00 -3.55
N GLY A 243 -7.09 11.46 -4.38
CA GLY A 243 -7.21 11.82 -5.79
C GLY A 243 -6.43 10.94 -6.76
N VAL A 244 -5.99 9.75 -6.36
CA VAL A 244 -5.45 8.74 -7.29
C VAL A 244 -6.59 8.23 -8.18
N ASP A 245 -6.32 8.06 -9.47
CA ASP A 245 -7.33 7.58 -10.41
C ASP A 245 -7.68 6.10 -10.20
N ARG A 246 -8.88 5.73 -10.62
CA ARG A 246 -9.46 4.41 -10.42
C ARG A 246 -8.61 3.28 -11.00
N GLU A 247 -8.08 3.44 -12.21
CA GLU A 247 -7.28 2.40 -12.86
C GLU A 247 -5.98 2.14 -12.09
N THR A 248 -5.31 3.19 -11.63
CA THR A 248 -4.13 3.09 -10.77
C THR A 248 -4.45 2.37 -9.45
N VAL A 249 -5.61 2.62 -8.85
CA VAL A 249 -6.06 1.91 -7.63
C VAL A 249 -6.27 0.43 -7.89
N LEU A 250 -6.89 0.07 -9.02
CA LEU A 250 -7.07 -1.32 -9.44
C LEU A 250 -5.72 -2.00 -9.73
N ASP A 251 -4.77 -1.28 -10.32
CA ASP A 251 -3.43 -1.80 -10.58
C ASP A 251 -2.65 -2.03 -9.27
N ASP A 252 -2.74 -1.11 -8.28
CA ASP A 252 -2.15 -1.36 -6.94
C ASP A 252 -2.74 -2.62 -6.29
N TYR A 253 -4.05 -2.81 -6.39
CA TYR A 253 -4.67 -4.01 -5.85
C TYR A 253 -4.09 -5.28 -6.50
N GLU A 254 -3.95 -5.30 -7.83
CA GLU A 254 -3.42 -6.44 -8.58
C GLU A 254 -1.93 -6.74 -8.31
N ILE A 255 -1.15 -5.75 -7.87
CA ILE A 255 0.25 -5.98 -7.47
C ILE A 255 0.36 -7.12 -6.44
N THR A 256 -0.66 -7.30 -5.61
CA THR A 256 -0.71 -8.37 -4.59
C THR A 256 -0.40 -9.74 -5.19
N ARG A 257 -0.86 -10.07 -6.40
CA ARG A 257 -0.62 -11.36 -7.05
C ARG A 257 0.87 -11.62 -7.38
N ARG A 258 1.69 -10.57 -7.50
CA ARG A 258 3.14 -10.69 -7.73
C ARG A 258 3.85 -11.21 -6.47
N TYR A 259 3.32 -10.88 -5.31
CA TYR A 259 3.93 -11.19 -4.01
C TYR A 259 3.22 -12.36 -3.30
N ARG A 260 1.95 -12.55 -3.57
CA ARG A 260 1.13 -13.66 -3.04
C ARG A 260 0.93 -14.71 -4.13
N THR A 261 2.02 -15.46 -4.42
CA THR A 261 2.00 -16.55 -5.41
C THR A 261 1.31 -17.79 -4.85
N PHE A 262 0.89 -18.71 -5.71
CA PHE A 262 0.29 -19.97 -5.26
C PHE A 262 1.27 -20.77 -4.38
N GLU A 263 2.57 -20.73 -4.67
CA GLU A 263 3.60 -21.44 -3.91
C GLU A 263 3.64 -21.02 -2.44
N ASN A 264 3.52 -19.72 -2.16
CA ASN A 264 3.55 -19.19 -0.80
C ASN A 264 2.18 -19.18 -0.10
N GLN A 265 1.13 -19.69 -0.76
CA GLN A 265 -0.23 -19.83 -0.24
C GLN A 265 -0.68 -21.29 -0.05
N GLN A 266 0.21 -22.27 -0.27
CA GLN A 266 -0.13 -23.70 -0.23
C GLN A 266 -0.74 -24.13 1.11
N ASP A 267 -0.22 -23.62 2.23
CA ASP A 267 -0.79 -23.92 3.56
C ASP A 267 -2.21 -23.39 3.70
N SER A 268 -2.47 -22.18 3.21
CA SER A 268 -3.81 -21.59 3.21
C SER A 268 -4.77 -22.37 2.33
N TYR A 269 -4.31 -22.76 1.14
CA TYR A 269 -5.07 -23.61 0.22
C TYR A 269 -5.42 -24.97 0.86
N ALA A 270 -4.42 -25.67 1.39
CA ALA A 270 -4.62 -26.95 2.05
C ALA A 270 -5.59 -26.86 3.23
N ASN A 271 -5.54 -25.77 3.99
CA ASN A 271 -6.45 -25.54 5.10
C ASN A 271 -7.90 -25.31 4.63
N MET A 272 -8.11 -24.55 3.56
CA MET A 272 -9.44 -24.35 2.96
C MET A 272 -10.03 -25.67 2.46
N ILE A 273 -9.25 -26.52 1.81
CA ILE A 273 -9.68 -27.86 1.40
C ILE A 273 -10.07 -28.73 2.61
N LYS A 274 -9.28 -28.71 3.68
CA LYS A 274 -9.61 -29.42 4.93
C LYS A 274 -10.92 -28.94 5.56
N LEU A 275 -11.26 -27.67 5.38
CA LEU A 275 -12.53 -27.08 5.85
C LEU A 275 -13.71 -27.40 4.91
N GLY A 276 -13.48 -28.15 3.81
CA GLY A 276 -14.53 -28.62 2.90
C GLY A 276 -14.78 -27.74 1.69
N MET A 277 -13.93 -26.73 1.44
CA MET A 277 -14.04 -25.89 0.25
C MET A 277 -13.61 -26.69 -1.00
N SER A 278 -14.28 -26.46 -2.14
CA SER A 278 -13.83 -27.07 -3.40
C SER A 278 -12.48 -26.50 -3.84
N PRO A 279 -11.68 -27.25 -4.63
CA PRO A 279 -10.41 -26.74 -5.16
C PRO A 279 -10.55 -25.43 -5.94
N GLU A 280 -11.59 -25.31 -6.74
CA GLU A 280 -11.90 -24.15 -7.56
C GLU A 280 -12.26 -22.93 -6.68
N ALA A 281 -13.13 -23.13 -5.69
CA ALA A 281 -13.51 -22.07 -4.75
C ALA A 281 -12.31 -21.61 -3.90
N ALA A 282 -11.48 -22.54 -3.42
CA ALA A 282 -10.26 -22.22 -2.67
C ALA A 282 -9.26 -21.42 -3.52
N ALA A 283 -9.05 -21.83 -4.77
CA ALA A 283 -8.20 -21.09 -5.71
C ALA A 283 -8.77 -19.68 -6.02
N GLY A 284 -10.09 -19.58 -6.21
CA GLY A 284 -10.78 -18.30 -6.41
C GLY A 284 -10.60 -17.35 -5.24
N VAL A 285 -10.83 -17.83 -4.01
CA VAL A 285 -10.67 -17.03 -2.79
C VAL A 285 -9.22 -16.60 -2.58
N LEU A 286 -8.23 -17.40 -2.95
CA LEU A 286 -6.81 -17.06 -2.83
C LEU A 286 -6.31 -16.15 -3.97
N SER A 287 -7.03 -16.08 -5.07
CA SER A 287 -6.69 -15.19 -6.19
C SER A 287 -6.86 -13.70 -5.81
N THR A 288 -6.36 -12.82 -6.67
CA THR A 288 -6.57 -11.37 -6.54
C THR A 288 -7.32 -10.89 -7.78
N PRO A 289 -8.63 -11.18 -7.88
CA PRO A 289 -9.39 -10.90 -9.08
C PRO A 289 -9.73 -9.41 -9.15
N ARG A 290 -9.31 -8.73 -10.22
CA ARG A 290 -9.56 -7.30 -10.46
C ARG A 290 -11.05 -6.95 -10.35
N TRP A 291 -11.92 -7.84 -10.85
CA TRP A 291 -13.38 -7.62 -10.84
C TRP A 291 -13.94 -7.40 -9.43
N ALA A 292 -13.41 -8.10 -8.40
CA ALA A 292 -13.93 -7.96 -7.04
C ALA A 292 -13.69 -6.54 -6.46
N MET A 293 -12.51 -5.98 -6.68
CA MET A 293 -12.23 -4.59 -6.33
C MET A 293 -13.03 -3.64 -7.21
N GLN A 294 -13.16 -3.95 -8.51
CA GLN A 294 -13.94 -3.14 -9.44
C GLN A 294 -15.40 -3.00 -9.01
N GLU A 295 -16.04 -4.07 -8.55
CA GLU A 295 -17.42 -4.01 -8.03
C GLU A 295 -17.55 -3.13 -6.79
N ALA A 296 -16.56 -3.13 -5.88
CA ALA A 296 -16.55 -2.19 -4.75
C ALA A 296 -16.45 -0.73 -5.24
N LEU A 297 -15.59 -0.45 -6.22
CA LEU A 297 -15.46 0.90 -6.78
C LEU A 297 -16.73 1.30 -7.55
N ASP A 298 -17.37 0.37 -8.28
CA ASP A 298 -18.66 0.60 -8.93
C ASP A 298 -19.76 0.92 -7.92
N ALA A 299 -19.76 0.26 -6.75
CA ALA A 299 -20.69 0.57 -5.68
C ALA A 299 -20.43 1.96 -5.08
N ILE A 300 -19.15 2.34 -4.89
CA ILE A 300 -18.79 3.70 -4.45
C ILE A 300 -19.35 4.74 -5.42
N ASP A 301 -19.18 4.56 -6.72
CA ASP A 301 -19.62 5.50 -7.72
C ASP A 301 -21.14 5.49 -7.90
N GLY A 302 -21.74 4.30 -8.04
CA GLY A 302 -23.17 4.14 -8.39
C GLY A 302 -24.11 4.20 -7.21
N THR A 303 -23.77 3.57 -6.07
CA THR A 303 -24.66 3.49 -4.90
C THR A 303 -24.42 4.66 -3.95
N TYR A 304 -23.17 5.04 -3.75
CA TYR A 304 -22.78 6.02 -2.75
C TYR A 304 -22.45 7.41 -3.34
N GLY A 305 -22.54 7.61 -4.66
CA GLY A 305 -22.37 8.90 -5.31
C GLY A 305 -20.92 9.42 -5.37
N GLY A 306 -19.96 8.51 -5.33
CA GLY A 306 -18.54 8.81 -5.41
C GLY A 306 -17.81 8.77 -4.07
N ILE A 307 -16.48 8.71 -4.14
CA ILE A 307 -15.63 8.48 -2.95
C ILE A 307 -15.80 9.55 -1.88
N GLU A 308 -15.83 10.83 -2.25
CA GLU A 308 -15.92 11.92 -1.27
C GLU A 308 -17.28 11.89 -0.56
N HIS A 309 -18.37 11.67 -1.32
CA HIS A 309 -19.68 11.54 -0.74
C HIS A 309 -19.79 10.31 0.17
N TYR A 310 -19.25 9.18 -0.24
CA TYR A 310 -19.17 7.99 0.61
C TYR A 310 -18.46 8.28 1.93
N LEU A 311 -17.26 8.83 1.87
CA LEU A 311 -16.45 9.08 3.07
C LEU A 311 -17.07 10.10 4.03
N LEU A 312 -17.69 11.15 3.51
CA LEU A 312 -18.25 12.25 4.33
C LEU A 312 -19.67 11.98 4.82
N SER A 313 -20.46 11.17 4.09
CA SER A 313 -21.88 10.96 4.41
C SER A 313 -22.20 9.60 5.02
N TYR A 314 -21.36 8.59 4.78
CA TYR A 314 -21.60 7.23 5.25
C TYR A 314 -20.56 6.77 6.27
N THR A 315 -19.46 7.50 6.45
CA THR A 315 -18.44 7.21 7.48
C THR A 315 -18.37 8.32 8.51
N SER A 316 -17.57 8.12 9.56
CA SER A 316 -17.32 9.14 10.60
C SER A 316 -16.25 10.18 10.19
N LEU A 317 -15.75 10.17 8.94
CA LEU A 317 -14.71 11.09 8.48
C LEU A 317 -15.27 12.51 8.33
N SER A 318 -14.60 13.50 8.91
CA SER A 318 -14.94 14.91 8.72
C SER A 318 -14.22 15.53 7.51
N ASN A 319 -14.78 16.63 6.97
CA ASN A 319 -14.10 17.42 5.92
C ASN A 319 -12.68 17.81 6.33
N GLY A 320 -12.50 18.31 7.57
CA GLY A 320 -11.19 18.72 8.06
C GLY A 320 -10.19 17.54 8.14
N ALA A 321 -10.65 16.34 8.48
CA ALA A 321 -9.81 15.15 8.49
C ALA A 321 -9.44 14.70 7.06
N LEU A 322 -10.37 14.81 6.10
CA LEU A 322 -10.08 14.52 4.70
C LEU A 322 -9.05 15.49 4.12
N ASP A 323 -9.16 16.78 4.40
CA ASP A 323 -8.20 17.80 3.96
C ASP A 323 -6.81 17.56 4.61
N ALA A 324 -6.79 17.24 5.89
CA ALA A 324 -5.55 16.90 6.61
C ALA A 324 -4.89 15.63 6.04
N LEU A 325 -5.68 14.61 5.68
CA LEU A 325 -5.20 13.38 5.04
C LEU A 325 -4.54 13.70 3.68
N ARG A 326 -5.20 14.52 2.85
CA ARG A 326 -4.66 14.97 1.56
C ARG A 326 -3.35 15.72 1.75
N ALA A 327 -3.29 16.67 2.66
CA ALA A 327 -2.08 17.42 2.97
C ALA A 327 -0.93 16.56 3.51
N ALA A 328 -1.25 15.50 4.26
CA ALA A 328 -0.26 14.58 4.83
C ALA A 328 0.29 13.57 3.81
N LEU A 329 -0.52 13.16 2.84
CA LEU A 329 -0.19 12.08 1.90
C LEU A 329 0.13 12.56 0.48
N VAL A 330 -0.09 13.81 0.11
CA VAL A 330 0.18 14.34 -1.24
C VAL A 330 1.32 15.35 -1.21
N GLU A 331 2.14 15.31 -2.24
CA GLU A 331 3.20 16.30 -2.52
C GLU A 331 3.18 16.70 -4.01
N ASP A 332 3.66 17.91 -4.29
CA ASP A 332 3.75 18.48 -5.64
C ASP A 332 4.83 17.80 -6.52
#